data_9dc25ae410df9ba4273bb2172fe43bb6
#
_entry.id   9dc25ae410df9ba4273bb2172fe43bb6
#
_cell.length_a   1.000
_cell.length_b   1.000
_cell.length_c   1.000
_cell.angle_alpha   90.00
_cell.angle_beta   90.00
_cell.angle_gamma   90.00
#
_symmetry.space_group_name_H-M   'P 1'
#
loop_
_entity.id
_entity.type
_entity.pdbx_description
1 polymer ?
#
loop_
_entity_poly.entity_id
_entity_poly.type
_entity_poly.pdbx_seq_one_letter_code
_entity_poly.pdbx_strand_id
1 'polypeptide(L)'
;HREKNKSQGSLILIADYPQFAELIGHEKLSDLLGKLECENPKFNSGYIISKPKDGPALFWHQDWWAWQHEISYTEEIAQFFAMIYLQDTNKENGCLRVLPGTHRDPRILQKHKNAHSESISRVENPEDPLYYPMEGEVEVPVSYGDVIIGDARMVHGALPNRTANERLLITLWFHPNYKRLPEEIKARIFEMFQRRGVDTDPLGTNSMTPERWPTEEKAKVCHLFPSAGSSVEPISWCREPVWNKFSESEIL
;
A
#
# COMPACT_ATOMS: atom_id res chain seq x y z
N HIS A 1 19.70 1.13 -4.98
CA HIS A 1 18.46 1.06 -4.17
C HIS A 1 18.63 0.15 -2.96
N ARG A 2 19.23 -1.04 -3.13
CA ARG A 2 19.53 -1.98 -2.02
C ARG A 2 20.40 -1.38 -0.94
N GLU A 3 21.35 -0.51 -1.28
CA GLU A 3 22.21 0.13 -0.28
C GLU A 3 21.49 1.15 0.59
N LYS A 4 20.44 1.76 0.06
CA LYS A 4 19.66 2.77 0.76
C LYS A 4 18.66 2.15 1.76
N ASN A 5 18.22 0.90 1.51
CA ASN A 5 17.19 0.20 2.30
C ASN A 5 17.64 -1.24 2.66
N LYS A 6 18.88 -1.40 3.11
CA LYS A 6 19.50 -2.71 3.40
C LYS A 6 18.67 -3.62 4.29
N SER A 7 17.93 -3.06 5.22
CA SER A 7 17.21 -3.79 6.25
C SER A 7 15.87 -4.37 5.74
N GLN A 8 15.10 -3.63 4.95
CA GLN A 8 13.78 -4.06 4.50
C GLN A 8 13.74 -4.55 3.05
N GLY A 9 14.81 -4.30 2.29
CA GLY A 9 14.88 -4.61 0.87
C GLY A 9 14.65 -3.41 -0.03
N SER A 10 14.33 -3.67 -1.30
CA SER A 10 14.17 -2.62 -2.30
C SER A 10 12.70 -2.37 -2.61
N LEU A 11 12.36 -1.10 -2.72
CA LEU A 11 11.10 -0.62 -3.27
C LEU A 11 11.41 0.06 -4.61
N ILE A 12 10.98 -0.54 -5.72
CA ILE A 12 11.20 -0.01 -7.07
C ILE A 12 9.87 0.50 -7.58
N LEU A 13 9.79 1.79 -7.83
CA LEU A 13 8.55 2.44 -8.28
C LEU A 13 8.23 2.00 -9.70
N ILE A 14 7.07 1.39 -9.92
CA ILE A 14 6.67 0.90 -11.25
C ILE A 14 6.35 2.04 -12.23
N ALA A 15 6.02 3.23 -11.73
CA ALA A 15 5.80 4.41 -12.58
C ALA A 15 7.06 4.83 -13.37
N ASP A 16 8.25 4.40 -12.95
CA ASP A 16 9.49 4.64 -13.68
C ASP A 16 9.67 3.71 -14.90
N TYR A 17 8.77 2.73 -15.07
CA TYR A 17 8.88 1.67 -16.08
C TYR A 17 7.58 1.55 -16.89
N PRO A 18 7.50 2.18 -18.09
CA PRO A 18 6.28 2.21 -18.91
C PRO A 18 5.68 0.83 -19.23
N GLN A 19 6.49 -0.20 -19.34
CA GLN A 19 6.05 -1.57 -19.62
C GLN A 19 5.06 -2.11 -18.57
N PHE A 20 5.00 -1.55 -17.37
CA PHE A 20 4.00 -1.92 -16.37
C PHE A 20 2.58 -1.48 -16.73
N ALA A 21 2.41 -0.66 -17.77
CA ALA A 21 1.08 -0.39 -18.32
C ALA A 21 0.35 -1.68 -18.72
N GLU A 22 1.08 -2.68 -19.25
CA GLU A 22 0.50 -3.98 -19.61
C GLU A 22 -0.02 -4.75 -18.38
N LEU A 23 0.69 -4.68 -17.25
CA LEU A 23 0.24 -5.32 -16.02
C LEU A 23 -0.97 -4.58 -15.42
N ILE A 24 -0.88 -3.24 -15.32
CA ILE A 24 -1.93 -2.41 -14.70
C ILE A 24 -3.23 -2.47 -15.53
N GLY A 25 -3.11 -2.49 -16.86
CA GLY A 25 -4.24 -2.59 -17.80
C GLY A 25 -4.59 -4.02 -18.20
N HIS A 26 -4.02 -5.04 -17.57
CA HIS A 26 -4.24 -6.43 -17.96
C HIS A 26 -5.69 -6.85 -17.74
N GLU A 27 -6.27 -7.57 -18.71
CA GLU A 27 -7.67 -8.02 -18.67
C GLU A 27 -8.03 -8.78 -17.40
N LYS A 28 -7.18 -9.69 -16.93
CA LYS A 28 -7.41 -10.44 -15.68
C LYS A 28 -7.48 -9.53 -14.45
N LEU A 29 -6.73 -8.43 -14.43
CA LEU A 29 -6.84 -7.45 -13.35
C LEU A 29 -8.14 -6.67 -13.46
N SER A 30 -8.54 -6.29 -14.67
CA SER A 30 -9.84 -5.66 -14.92
C SER A 30 -11.00 -6.56 -14.52
N ASP A 31 -10.94 -7.85 -14.87
CA ASP A 31 -11.93 -8.84 -14.47
C ASP A 31 -12.00 -9.02 -12.94
N LEU A 32 -10.84 -9.00 -12.29
CA LEU A 32 -10.75 -9.08 -10.83
C LEU A 32 -11.39 -7.84 -10.17
N LEU A 33 -11.09 -6.65 -10.67
CA LEU A 33 -11.73 -5.40 -10.21
C LEU A 33 -13.25 -5.44 -10.41
N GLY A 34 -13.72 -5.99 -11.53
CA GLY A 34 -15.15 -6.20 -11.79
C GLY A 34 -15.79 -7.16 -10.81
N LYS A 35 -15.14 -8.30 -10.49
CA LYS A 35 -15.62 -9.27 -9.49
C LYS A 35 -15.65 -8.72 -8.07
N LEU A 36 -14.81 -7.73 -7.78
CA LEU A 36 -14.79 -6.99 -6.51
C LEU A 36 -15.78 -5.82 -6.51
N GLU A 37 -16.65 -5.74 -7.53
CA GLU A 37 -17.66 -4.68 -7.65
C GLU A 37 -17.07 -3.25 -7.62
N CYS A 38 -15.85 -3.09 -8.13
CA CYS A 38 -15.22 -1.78 -8.22
C CYS A 38 -15.89 -0.95 -9.34
N GLU A 39 -16.72 0.02 -8.97
CA GLU A 39 -17.51 0.81 -9.94
C GLU A 39 -16.67 1.81 -10.76
N ASN A 40 -15.65 2.39 -10.13
CA ASN A 40 -14.79 3.38 -10.78
C ASN A 40 -13.36 3.29 -10.23
N PRO A 41 -12.68 2.15 -10.46
CA PRO A 41 -11.37 1.94 -9.88
C PRO A 41 -10.35 2.93 -10.44
N LYS A 42 -9.51 3.47 -9.55
CA LYS A 42 -8.38 4.33 -9.93
C LYS A 42 -7.10 3.78 -9.33
N PHE A 43 -6.10 3.67 -10.19
CA PHE A 43 -4.75 3.29 -9.80
C PHE A 43 -4.10 4.42 -9.00
N ASN A 44 -3.60 4.09 -7.84
CA ASN A 44 -2.92 5.05 -6.98
C ASN A 44 -1.41 4.96 -7.14
N SER A 45 -0.86 3.77 -6.94
CA SER A 45 0.59 3.56 -6.94
C SER A 45 0.96 2.08 -7.09
N GLY A 46 2.24 1.81 -7.28
CA GLY A 46 2.75 0.44 -7.27
C GLY A 46 4.26 0.37 -7.13
N TYR A 47 4.70 -0.73 -6.51
CA TYR A 47 6.10 -1.04 -6.32
C TYR A 47 6.40 -2.50 -6.63
N ILE A 48 7.58 -2.76 -7.21
CA ILE A 48 8.23 -4.06 -7.08
C ILE A 48 8.90 -4.07 -5.72
N ILE A 49 8.53 -5.02 -4.90
CA ILE A 49 9.06 -5.18 -3.54
C ILE A 49 9.96 -6.40 -3.49
N SER A 50 11.21 -6.17 -3.14
CA SER A 50 12.21 -7.20 -2.98
C SER A 50 12.57 -7.35 -1.51
N LYS A 51 12.34 -8.53 -0.95
CA LYS A 51 12.86 -8.91 0.36
C LYS A 51 14.13 -9.72 0.16
N PRO A 52 15.31 -9.19 0.53
CA PRO A 52 16.57 -9.86 0.26
C PRO A 52 16.73 -11.15 1.08
N LYS A 53 17.71 -11.95 0.71
CA LYS A 53 18.28 -13.02 1.54
C LYS A 53 18.57 -12.47 2.95
N ASP A 54 18.23 -13.23 3.97
CA ASP A 54 18.41 -12.88 5.39
C ASP A 54 17.75 -11.53 5.78
N GLY A 55 16.76 -11.09 5.00
CA GLY A 55 16.03 -9.86 5.27
C GLY A 55 15.18 -9.96 6.53
N PRO A 56 15.16 -8.92 7.40
CA PRO A 56 14.39 -8.94 8.63
C PRO A 56 12.88 -8.94 8.40
N ALA A 57 12.11 -9.14 9.45
CA ALA A 57 10.67 -8.97 9.39
C ALA A 57 10.31 -7.54 8.92
N LEU A 58 9.28 -7.43 8.10
CA LEU A 58 8.67 -6.14 7.85
C LEU A 58 7.81 -5.78 9.06
N PHE A 59 7.97 -4.57 9.55
CA PHE A 59 7.22 -4.05 10.67
C PHE A 59 5.70 -4.07 10.41
N TRP A 60 4.94 -4.13 11.48
CA TRP A 60 3.50 -3.98 11.43
C TRP A 60 3.13 -2.55 11.06
N HIS A 61 2.26 -2.38 10.04
CA HIS A 61 1.83 -1.09 9.52
C HIS A 61 0.48 -1.17 8.83
N GLN A 62 -0.03 -0.03 8.47
CA GLN A 62 -1.21 0.16 7.62
C GLN A 62 -0.82 1.05 6.45
N ASP A 63 -1.36 0.79 5.27
CA ASP A 63 -1.04 1.57 4.07
C ASP A 63 -1.89 2.83 3.93
N TRP A 64 -3.08 2.83 4.54
CA TRP A 64 -4.00 3.96 4.48
C TRP A 64 -3.40 5.23 5.12
N TRP A 65 -3.69 6.39 4.53
CA TRP A 65 -3.02 7.65 4.84
C TRP A 65 -3.95 8.81 5.20
N ALA A 66 -5.28 8.64 5.20
CA ALA A 66 -6.24 9.70 5.53
C ALA A 66 -6.94 9.45 6.87
N TRP A 67 -6.19 8.99 7.88
CA TRP A 67 -6.75 8.61 9.17
C TRP A 67 -7.42 9.76 9.95
N GLN A 68 -7.18 11.03 9.59
CA GLN A 68 -7.88 12.17 10.17
C GLN A 68 -9.27 12.42 9.55
N HIS A 69 -9.64 11.69 8.50
CA HIS A 69 -10.94 11.81 7.83
C HIS A 69 -11.91 10.71 8.27
N GLU A 70 -13.21 11.04 8.42
CA GLU A 70 -14.26 10.14 8.87
C GLU A 70 -14.41 8.87 8.01
N ILE A 71 -14.14 8.94 6.69
CA ILE A 71 -14.19 7.78 5.78
C ILE A 71 -13.31 6.62 6.26
N SER A 72 -12.26 6.92 7.01
CA SER A 72 -11.33 5.91 7.55
C SER A 72 -12.00 4.95 8.53
N TYR A 73 -13.13 5.34 9.08
CA TYR A 73 -13.88 4.62 10.12
C TYR A 73 -15.23 4.10 9.63
N THR A 74 -15.49 4.18 8.33
CA THR A 74 -16.70 3.64 7.70
C THR A 74 -16.46 2.24 7.12
N GLU A 75 -17.52 1.59 6.66
CA GLU A 75 -17.43 0.32 5.94
C GLU A 75 -16.89 0.48 4.51
N GLU A 76 -16.89 1.70 3.95
CA GLU A 76 -16.39 1.97 2.61
C GLU A 76 -14.89 1.66 2.52
N ILE A 77 -14.50 0.86 1.54
CA ILE A 77 -13.10 0.60 1.23
C ILE A 77 -12.57 1.74 0.36
N ALA A 78 -11.91 2.69 1.00
CA ALA A 78 -11.36 3.86 0.30
C ALA A 78 -10.11 3.53 -0.52
N GLN A 79 -9.32 2.55 -0.09
CA GLN A 79 -8.13 2.05 -0.78
C GLN A 79 -7.90 0.58 -0.44
N PHE A 80 -7.47 -0.19 -1.42
CA PHE A 80 -6.95 -1.55 -1.20
C PHE A 80 -5.59 -1.73 -1.88
N PHE A 81 -4.85 -2.73 -1.43
CA PHE A 81 -3.67 -3.22 -2.10
C PHE A 81 -3.95 -4.54 -2.83
N ALA A 82 -3.30 -4.74 -3.98
CA ALA A 82 -3.23 -6.01 -4.69
C ALA A 82 -1.77 -6.44 -4.76
N MET A 83 -1.41 -7.51 -4.05
CA MET A 83 -0.06 -8.07 -4.02
C MET A 83 0.02 -9.27 -4.95
N ILE A 84 0.76 -9.12 -6.05
CA ILE A 84 0.97 -10.15 -7.07
C ILE A 84 2.29 -10.84 -6.77
N TYR A 85 2.26 -12.13 -6.49
CA TYR A 85 3.44 -12.88 -6.08
C TYR A 85 4.17 -13.51 -7.27
N LEU A 86 5.48 -13.24 -7.35
CA LEU A 86 6.34 -13.70 -8.42
C LEU A 86 7.05 -15.03 -8.10
N GLN A 87 6.70 -15.63 -6.98
CA GLN A 87 7.19 -16.92 -6.50
C GLN A 87 6.33 -17.42 -5.35
N ASP A 88 6.43 -18.70 -5.02
CA ASP A 88 5.80 -19.26 -3.83
C ASP A 88 6.35 -18.59 -2.58
N THR A 89 5.47 -18.30 -1.63
CA THR A 89 5.86 -17.74 -0.33
C THR A 89 5.34 -18.58 0.83
N ASN A 90 6.15 -18.64 1.87
CA ASN A 90 5.86 -19.33 3.09
C ASN A 90 6.58 -18.66 4.27
N LYS A 91 6.50 -19.28 5.44
CA LYS A 91 7.14 -18.80 6.67
C LYS A 91 8.64 -18.57 6.53
N GLU A 92 9.33 -19.42 5.77
CA GLU A 92 10.81 -19.41 5.68
C GLU A 92 11.33 -18.28 4.79
N ASN A 93 10.57 -17.93 3.72
CA ASN A 93 11.01 -16.89 2.78
C ASN A 93 10.26 -15.55 2.97
N GLY A 94 9.53 -15.39 4.07
CA GLY A 94 8.95 -14.11 4.46
C GLY A 94 7.59 -13.82 3.81
N CYS A 95 6.62 -14.76 3.93
CA CYS A 95 5.26 -14.51 3.51
C CYS A 95 4.61 -13.35 4.27
N LEU A 96 3.51 -12.86 3.72
CA LEU A 96 2.66 -11.86 4.37
C LEU A 96 2.14 -12.40 5.70
N ARG A 97 2.02 -11.53 6.69
CA ARG A 97 1.28 -11.73 7.92
C ARG A 97 0.29 -10.59 8.13
N VAL A 98 -0.89 -10.92 8.63
CA VAL A 98 -1.98 -9.97 8.81
C VAL A 98 -2.61 -10.11 10.19
N LEU A 99 -3.22 -9.03 10.67
CA LEU A 99 -4.09 -9.05 11.85
C LEU A 99 -5.54 -8.88 11.38
N PRO A 100 -6.32 -9.95 11.29
CA PRO A 100 -7.70 -9.92 10.81
C PRO A 100 -8.57 -8.96 11.64
N GLY A 101 -9.48 -8.23 10.96
CA GLY A 101 -10.42 -7.31 11.62
C GLY A 101 -9.86 -5.91 11.90
N THR A 102 -8.55 -5.69 11.84
CA THR A 102 -7.91 -4.42 12.23
C THR A 102 -8.18 -3.26 11.27
N HIS A 103 -8.72 -3.51 10.09
CA HIS A 103 -9.23 -2.46 9.20
C HIS A 103 -10.43 -1.72 9.79
N ARG A 104 -11.13 -2.33 10.75
CA ARG A 104 -12.26 -1.75 11.50
C ARG A 104 -11.86 -1.27 12.90
N ASP A 105 -10.73 -1.74 13.42
CA ASP A 105 -10.22 -1.35 14.74
C ASP A 105 -8.74 -0.94 14.66
N PRO A 106 -8.45 0.33 14.38
CA PRO A 106 -7.09 0.82 14.24
C PRO A 106 -6.34 0.97 15.58
N ARG A 107 -6.98 0.70 16.74
CA ARG A 107 -6.38 0.91 18.07
C ARG A 107 -5.10 0.13 18.28
N ILE A 108 -4.92 -0.97 17.59
CA ILE A 108 -3.78 -1.85 17.78
C ILE A 108 -2.44 -1.16 17.49
N LEU A 109 -2.42 -0.23 16.51
CA LEU A 109 -1.21 0.56 16.17
C LEU A 109 -1.12 1.92 16.89
N GLN A 110 -2.14 2.33 17.65
CA GLN A 110 -2.07 3.60 18.39
C GLN A 110 -0.91 3.66 19.38
N LYS A 111 -0.51 2.51 19.92
CA LYS A 111 0.65 2.38 20.82
C LYS A 111 2.00 2.47 20.07
N HIS A 112 1.97 2.43 18.74
CA HIS A 112 3.14 2.33 17.87
C HIS A 112 3.17 3.45 16.84
N LYS A 113 3.20 4.71 17.31
CA LYS A 113 3.12 5.92 16.47
C LYS A 113 4.21 6.05 15.39
N ASN A 114 5.24 5.24 15.48
CA ASN A 114 6.41 5.33 14.60
C ASN A 114 6.43 4.29 13.47
N ALA A 115 5.31 3.61 13.20
CA ALA A 115 5.26 2.50 12.23
C ALA A 115 5.78 2.85 10.82
N HIS A 116 5.81 4.13 10.45
CA HIS A 116 6.34 4.58 9.16
C HIS A 116 7.57 5.49 9.29
N SER A 117 8.19 5.55 10.46
CA SER A 117 9.39 6.34 10.65
C SER A 117 10.58 5.76 9.88
N GLU A 118 11.57 6.62 9.60
CA GLU A 118 12.80 6.21 8.94
C GLU A 118 13.58 5.20 9.78
N SER A 119 13.60 5.37 11.11
CA SER A 119 14.26 4.46 12.05
C SER A 119 13.67 3.04 12.00
N ILE A 120 12.35 2.93 11.92
CA ILE A 120 11.67 1.63 11.74
C ILE A 120 11.99 1.05 10.36
N SER A 121 11.87 1.81 9.30
CA SER A 121 12.16 1.35 7.95
C SER A 121 13.60 0.87 7.76
N ARG A 122 14.54 1.44 8.53
CA ARG A 122 15.96 1.07 8.52
C ARG A 122 16.34 0.03 9.56
N VAL A 123 15.39 -0.41 10.40
CA VAL A 123 15.65 -1.35 11.50
C VAL A 123 16.78 -0.87 12.42
N GLU A 124 16.75 0.41 12.79
CA GLU A 124 17.76 1.00 13.68
C GLU A 124 17.71 0.38 15.08
N ASN A 125 16.51 -0.01 15.52
CA ASN A 125 16.30 -0.81 16.73
C ASN A 125 15.64 -2.15 16.38
N PRO A 126 16.38 -3.25 16.22
CA PRO A 126 15.81 -4.57 15.91
C PRO A 126 14.87 -5.12 16.98
N GLU A 127 14.95 -4.61 18.22
CA GLU A 127 14.10 -5.00 19.35
C GLU A 127 12.79 -4.21 19.42
N ASP A 128 12.47 -3.41 18.40
CA ASP A 128 11.20 -2.69 18.38
C ASP A 128 10.03 -3.69 18.28
N PRO A 129 8.98 -3.55 19.12
CA PRO A 129 7.83 -4.44 19.13
C PRO A 129 7.13 -4.59 17.77
N LEU A 130 7.25 -3.61 16.87
CA LEU A 130 6.67 -3.66 15.53
C LEU A 130 7.22 -4.78 14.64
N TYR A 131 8.36 -5.39 14.99
CA TYR A 131 8.91 -6.52 14.23
C TYR A 131 8.46 -7.87 14.77
N TYR A 132 8.00 -7.94 16.02
CA TYR A 132 7.67 -9.18 16.69
C TYR A 132 6.27 -9.69 16.33
N PRO A 133 6.02 -10.98 16.55
CA PRO A 133 4.67 -11.55 16.42
C PRO A 133 3.67 -10.83 17.32
N MET A 134 2.46 -10.65 16.79
CA MET A 134 1.32 -10.14 17.55
C MET A 134 0.27 -11.24 17.75
N GLU A 135 -0.41 -11.20 18.88
CA GLU A 135 -1.49 -12.14 19.15
C GLU A 135 -2.58 -12.04 18.08
N GLY A 136 -3.03 -13.18 17.58
CA GLY A 136 -4.04 -13.26 16.53
C GLY A 136 -3.51 -13.04 15.10
N GLU A 137 -2.18 -12.94 14.92
CA GLU A 137 -1.63 -12.85 13.57
C GLU A 137 -1.90 -14.12 12.76
N VAL A 138 -2.11 -13.93 11.47
CA VAL A 138 -2.29 -15.01 10.49
C VAL A 138 -1.21 -14.90 9.43
N GLU A 139 -0.48 -16.00 9.25
CA GLU A 139 0.48 -16.16 8.14
C GLU A 139 -0.30 -16.45 6.84
N VAL A 140 0.09 -15.82 5.74
CA VAL A 140 -0.57 -15.95 4.43
C VAL A 140 0.43 -16.50 3.41
N PRO A 141 0.68 -17.82 3.40
CA PRO A 141 1.46 -18.45 2.33
C PRO A 141 0.68 -18.43 1.02
N VAL A 142 1.38 -18.25 -0.10
CA VAL A 142 0.78 -18.20 -1.44
C VAL A 142 1.66 -18.90 -2.46
N SER A 143 1.07 -19.28 -3.58
CA SER A 143 1.77 -19.82 -4.74
C SER A 143 2.13 -18.73 -5.74
N TYR A 144 3.09 -19.01 -6.60
CA TYR A 144 3.43 -18.17 -7.74
C TYR A 144 2.18 -17.83 -8.58
N GLY A 145 2.01 -16.57 -8.85
CA GLY A 145 0.88 -16.06 -9.63
C GLY A 145 -0.37 -15.74 -8.82
N ASP A 146 -0.41 -16.09 -7.53
CA ASP A 146 -1.50 -15.67 -6.66
C ASP A 146 -1.50 -14.15 -6.46
N VAL A 147 -2.71 -13.62 -6.24
CA VAL A 147 -2.94 -12.21 -5.91
C VAL A 147 -3.66 -12.12 -4.57
N ILE A 148 -3.03 -11.45 -3.61
CA ILE A 148 -3.68 -11.11 -2.35
C ILE A 148 -4.28 -9.71 -2.46
N ILE A 149 -5.56 -9.57 -2.12
CA ILE A 149 -6.23 -8.28 -2.01
C ILE A 149 -6.54 -8.01 -0.55
N GLY A 150 -6.17 -6.83 -0.08
CA GLY A 150 -6.39 -6.41 1.30
C GLY A 150 -6.76 -4.93 1.40
N ASP A 151 -7.69 -4.63 2.31
CA ASP A 151 -8.01 -3.26 2.70
C ASP A 151 -6.74 -2.55 3.20
N ALA A 152 -6.44 -1.37 2.68
CA ALA A 152 -5.23 -0.63 3.04
C ALA A 152 -5.18 -0.20 4.53
N ARG A 153 -6.32 -0.27 5.23
CA ARG A 153 -6.43 -0.04 6.67
C ARG A 153 -6.03 -1.26 7.51
N MET A 154 -5.94 -2.45 6.91
CA MET A 154 -5.60 -3.66 7.65
C MET A 154 -4.14 -3.62 8.12
N VAL A 155 -3.92 -3.94 9.38
CA VAL A 155 -2.57 -4.08 9.94
C VAL A 155 -1.92 -5.32 9.36
N HIS A 156 -0.78 -5.13 8.72
CA HIS A 156 -0.03 -6.20 8.09
C HIS A 156 1.48 -5.98 8.19
N GLY A 157 2.22 -7.02 7.88
CA GLY A 157 3.66 -7.05 7.84
C GLY A 157 4.13 -8.24 7.02
N ALA A 158 5.39 -8.61 7.14
CA ALA A 158 5.91 -9.84 6.54
C ALA A 158 6.91 -10.50 7.46
N LEU A 159 6.94 -11.81 7.43
CA LEU A 159 7.95 -12.59 8.17
C LEU A 159 9.36 -12.31 7.62
N PRO A 160 10.42 -12.59 8.40
CA PRO A 160 11.77 -12.49 7.90
C PRO A 160 12.01 -13.50 6.76
N ASN A 161 12.90 -13.17 5.84
CA ASN A 161 13.37 -14.11 4.84
C ASN A 161 14.63 -14.80 5.35
N ARG A 162 14.51 -16.07 5.69
CA ARG A 162 15.61 -16.91 6.21
C ARG A 162 16.24 -17.79 5.14
N THR A 163 15.83 -17.59 3.87
CA THR A 163 16.34 -18.39 2.75
C THR A 163 17.52 -17.72 2.06
N ALA A 164 18.23 -18.49 1.24
CA ALA A 164 19.34 -17.98 0.43
C ALA A 164 18.89 -17.11 -0.76
N ASN A 165 17.61 -17.10 -1.07
CA ASN A 165 17.04 -16.43 -2.24
C ASN A 165 16.28 -15.17 -1.85
N GLU A 166 16.27 -14.20 -2.75
CA GLU A 166 15.43 -13.01 -2.68
C GLU A 166 13.96 -13.37 -2.92
N ARG A 167 13.03 -12.73 -2.22
CA ARG A 167 11.60 -12.87 -2.43
C ARG A 167 11.03 -11.60 -3.08
N LEU A 168 10.39 -11.77 -4.23
CA LEU A 168 9.85 -10.69 -5.05
C LEU A 168 8.32 -10.74 -5.10
N LEU A 169 7.70 -9.57 -5.04
CA LEU A 169 6.30 -9.36 -5.35
C LEU A 169 6.08 -7.98 -5.97
N ILE A 170 4.93 -7.79 -6.59
CA ILE A 170 4.47 -6.48 -7.05
C ILE A 170 3.25 -6.10 -6.22
N THR A 171 3.27 -4.93 -5.60
CA THR A 171 2.10 -4.38 -4.92
C THR A 171 1.56 -3.20 -5.73
N LEU A 172 0.26 -3.24 -6.01
CA LEU A 172 -0.49 -2.17 -6.65
C LEU A 172 -1.54 -1.67 -5.66
N TRP A 173 -1.72 -0.35 -5.56
CA TRP A 173 -2.79 0.25 -4.76
C TRP A 173 -3.84 0.87 -5.66
N PHE A 174 -5.11 0.64 -5.31
CA PHE A 174 -6.27 1.14 -6.02
C PHE A 174 -7.28 1.78 -5.08
N HIS A 175 -8.00 2.76 -5.60
CA HIS A 175 -9.21 3.30 -5.01
C HIS A 175 -10.41 2.68 -5.75
N PRO A 176 -11.17 1.73 -5.15
CA PRO A 176 -12.18 0.95 -5.87
C PRO A 176 -13.34 1.80 -6.40
N ASN A 177 -13.82 2.74 -5.60
CA ASN A 177 -15.00 3.56 -5.87
C ASN A 177 -14.64 5.04 -5.84
N TYR A 178 -13.68 5.44 -6.68
CA TYR A 178 -13.10 6.79 -6.66
C TYR A 178 -14.12 7.92 -6.69
N LYS A 179 -15.24 7.75 -7.42
CA LYS A 179 -16.29 8.77 -7.49
C LYS A 179 -16.99 9.01 -6.16
N ARG A 180 -17.00 8.02 -5.26
CA ARG A 180 -17.64 8.11 -3.94
C ARG A 180 -16.73 8.74 -2.88
N LEU A 181 -15.43 8.88 -3.19
CA LEU A 181 -14.51 9.49 -2.24
C LEU A 181 -14.82 10.97 -2.04
N PRO A 182 -14.61 11.49 -0.82
CA PRO A 182 -14.67 12.93 -0.51
C PRO A 182 -13.75 13.75 -1.43
N GLU A 183 -14.16 14.97 -1.75
CA GLU A 183 -13.44 15.80 -2.71
C GLU A 183 -12.02 16.14 -2.28
N GLU A 184 -11.79 16.39 -0.98
CA GLU A 184 -10.48 16.69 -0.41
C GLU A 184 -9.54 15.47 -0.45
N ILE A 185 -10.08 14.25 -0.40
CA ILE A 185 -9.32 13.01 -0.60
C ILE A 185 -8.97 12.85 -2.07
N LYS A 186 -9.94 13.06 -2.97
CA LYS A 186 -9.67 13.04 -4.44
C LYS A 186 -8.64 14.08 -4.83
N ALA A 187 -8.71 15.27 -4.27
CA ALA A 187 -7.73 16.34 -4.49
C ALA A 187 -6.31 15.90 -4.06
N ARG A 188 -6.18 15.26 -2.89
CA ARG A 188 -4.89 14.72 -2.43
C ARG A 188 -4.38 13.60 -3.33
N ILE A 189 -5.22 12.65 -3.71
CA ILE A 189 -4.85 11.55 -4.61
C ILE A 189 -4.34 12.12 -5.93
N PHE A 190 -5.06 13.09 -6.51
CA PHE A 190 -4.68 13.71 -7.76
C PHE A 190 -3.38 14.51 -7.66
N GLU A 191 -3.22 15.29 -6.59
CA GLU A 191 -1.98 16.01 -6.31
C GLU A 191 -0.78 15.06 -6.23
N MET A 192 -0.91 13.96 -5.48
CA MET A 192 0.15 12.96 -5.37
C MET A 192 0.44 12.28 -6.71
N PHE A 193 -0.61 11.98 -7.47
CA PHE A 193 -0.48 11.40 -8.80
C PHE A 193 0.24 12.35 -9.77
N GLN A 194 0.09 13.66 -9.64
CA GLN A 194 0.76 14.68 -10.47
C GLN A 194 2.14 15.11 -9.97
N ARG A 195 2.44 14.92 -8.69
CA ARG A 195 3.74 15.34 -8.14
C ARG A 195 4.87 14.60 -8.82
N ARG A 196 5.64 15.33 -9.58
CA ARG A 196 6.92 14.87 -10.11
C ARG A 196 7.96 15.00 -9.00
N GLY A 197 8.53 13.89 -8.56
CA GLY A 197 9.82 13.79 -7.87
C GLY A 197 10.32 15.06 -7.21
N VAL A 198 9.56 15.63 -6.29
CA VAL A 198 10.06 16.71 -5.45
C VAL A 198 10.80 16.01 -4.32
N ASP A 199 12.07 16.33 -4.15
CA ASP A 199 13.00 15.78 -3.15
C ASP A 199 12.55 15.90 -1.68
N THR A 200 11.30 16.27 -1.43
CA THR A 200 10.76 16.58 -0.11
C THR A 200 9.96 15.46 0.53
N ASP A 201 9.81 14.30 -0.15
CA ASP A 201 9.16 13.15 0.45
C ASP A 201 10.19 12.17 1.01
N PRO A 202 10.39 12.13 2.35
CA PRO A 202 11.35 11.22 3.00
C PRO A 202 11.07 9.74 2.74
N LEU A 203 9.85 9.39 2.35
CA LEU A 203 9.40 8.02 2.13
C LEU A 203 9.40 7.62 0.64
N GLY A 204 9.77 8.53 -0.27
CA GLY A 204 9.87 8.24 -1.70
C GLY A 204 8.54 7.86 -2.35
N THR A 205 7.42 8.33 -1.81
CA THR A 205 6.08 8.14 -2.41
C THR A 205 5.88 9.03 -3.65
N ASN A 206 6.97 9.39 -4.28
CA ASN A 206 7.04 10.32 -5.39
C ASN A 206 6.17 9.90 -6.56
N SER A 207 5.43 10.86 -6.97
CA SER A 207 4.76 11.02 -8.25
C SER A 207 4.61 9.77 -9.11
N MET A 208 3.43 9.27 -9.09
CA MET A 208 2.96 8.16 -9.92
C MET A 208 2.60 8.61 -11.34
N THR A 209 3.13 9.75 -11.81
CA THR A 209 2.76 10.26 -13.12
C THR A 209 3.35 9.42 -14.22
N PRO A 210 2.51 8.67 -14.94
CA PRO A 210 2.85 8.15 -16.25
C PRO A 210 2.95 9.25 -17.30
N GLU A 211 3.08 10.51 -16.96
CA GLU A 211 3.28 11.60 -17.93
C GLU A 211 4.52 11.38 -18.79
N ARG A 212 5.53 10.72 -18.23
CA ARG A 212 6.74 10.34 -18.97
C ARG A 212 6.58 9.10 -19.83
N TRP A 213 5.47 8.38 -19.65
CA TRP A 213 5.24 7.17 -20.44
C TRP A 213 4.92 7.54 -21.90
N PRO A 214 5.34 6.72 -22.86
CA PRO A 214 4.92 6.86 -24.25
C PRO A 214 3.40 6.89 -24.35
N THR A 215 2.87 7.60 -25.33
CA THR A 215 1.42 7.77 -25.52
C THR A 215 0.69 6.43 -25.64
N GLU A 216 1.31 5.45 -26.30
CA GLU A 216 0.79 4.09 -26.47
C GLU A 216 0.60 3.39 -25.10
N GLU A 217 1.60 3.47 -24.21
CA GLU A 217 1.51 2.86 -22.89
C GLU A 217 0.49 3.58 -21.99
N LYS A 218 0.43 4.91 -22.07
CA LYS A 218 -0.59 5.67 -21.37
C LYS A 218 -2.01 5.30 -21.81
N ALA A 219 -2.22 5.11 -23.11
CA ALA A 219 -3.53 4.79 -23.66
C ALA A 219 -4.12 3.49 -23.09
N LYS A 220 -3.27 2.51 -22.73
CA LYS A 220 -3.68 1.23 -22.12
C LYS A 220 -4.35 1.41 -20.75
N VAL A 221 -3.98 2.45 -19.99
CA VAL A 221 -4.32 2.59 -18.57
C VAL A 221 -4.90 3.94 -18.17
N CYS A 222 -5.06 4.89 -19.11
CA CYS A 222 -5.54 6.24 -18.79
C CYS A 222 -6.93 6.25 -18.12
N HIS A 223 -7.76 5.25 -18.37
CA HIS A 223 -9.08 5.09 -17.72
C HIS A 223 -8.95 4.77 -16.23
N LEU A 224 -7.81 4.25 -15.79
CA LEU A 224 -7.49 3.98 -14.38
C LEU A 224 -6.80 5.15 -13.69
N PHE A 225 -6.52 6.25 -14.37
CA PHE A 225 -5.88 7.39 -13.73
C PHE A 225 -6.89 8.23 -12.95
N PRO A 226 -6.51 8.74 -11.77
CA PRO A 226 -7.34 9.67 -11.04
C PRO A 226 -7.51 10.96 -11.86
N SER A 227 -8.68 11.54 -11.80
CA SER A 227 -8.96 12.86 -12.38
C SER A 227 -8.85 13.93 -11.31
N ALA A 228 -8.56 15.17 -11.72
CA ALA A 228 -8.71 16.31 -10.85
C ALA A 228 -10.15 16.32 -10.29
N GLY A 229 -10.27 16.35 -8.97
CA GLY A 229 -11.53 16.66 -8.31
C GLY A 229 -11.91 18.15 -8.49
N SER A 230 -12.83 18.59 -7.69
CA SER A 230 -13.14 20.02 -7.53
C SER A 230 -11.91 20.80 -7.02
N SER A 231 -11.94 22.14 -7.11
CA SER A 231 -10.89 23.04 -6.60
C SER A 231 -10.83 23.11 -5.06
N VAL A 232 -11.03 21.98 -4.40
CA VAL A 232 -11.00 21.86 -2.93
C VAL A 232 -9.55 21.66 -2.47
N GLU A 233 -9.22 22.25 -1.32
CA GLU A 233 -7.92 22.07 -0.69
C GLU A 233 -7.68 20.60 -0.35
N PRO A 234 -6.55 20.01 -0.79
CA PRO A 234 -6.24 18.62 -0.48
C PRO A 234 -6.08 18.37 1.01
N ILE A 235 -6.69 17.28 1.51
CA ILE A 235 -6.47 16.86 2.89
C ILE A 235 -4.99 16.58 3.16
N SER A 236 -4.52 16.87 4.35
CA SER A 236 -3.14 16.56 4.74
C SER A 236 -2.91 15.05 4.84
N TRP A 237 -1.67 14.62 4.57
CA TRP A 237 -1.27 13.23 4.75
C TRP A 237 -1.17 12.87 6.23
N CYS A 238 -1.85 11.82 6.68
CA CYS A 238 -1.81 11.33 8.05
C CYS A 238 -1.93 9.81 8.07
N ARG A 239 -0.87 9.13 8.48
CA ARG A 239 -0.84 7.65 8.63
C ARG A 239 -1.14 7.19 10.05
N GLU A 240 -1.39 8.10 10.97
CA GLU A 240 -1.72 7.77 12.36
C GLU A 240 -3.23 7.84 12.57
N PRO A 241 -3.88 6.77 13.05
CA PRO A 241 -5.27 6.81 13.45
C PRO A 241 -5.53 7.89 14.51
N VAL A 242 -6.54 8.73 14.29
CA VAL A 242 -6.92 9.83 15.20
C VAL A 242 -8.16 9.42 15.98
N TRP A 243 -7.98 8.55 16.96
CA TRP A 243 -9.06 7.93 17.72
C TRP A 243 -9.98 8.90 18.46
N ASN A 244 -9.44 10.02 18.95
CA ASN A 244 -10.20 10.97 19.79
C ASN A 244 -11.23 11.81 19.03
N LYS A 245 -11.35 11.67 17.70
CA LYS A 245 -12.33 12.41 16.89
C LYS A 245 -13.68 11.73 16.78
N PHE A 246 -13.74 10.42 17.06
CA PHE A 246 -14.95 9.62 16.83
C PHE A 246 -15.31 8.91 18.13
N SER A 247 -16.57 8.98 18.53
CA SER A 247 -17.06 8.26 19.71
C SER A 247 -17.07 6.74 19.43
N GLU A 248 -16.91 5.92 20.48
CA GLU A 248 -16.99 4.45 20.33
C GLU A 248 -18.32 3.97 19.73
N SER A 249 -19.38 4.79 19.81
CA SER A 249 -20.70 4.50 19.24
C SER A 249 -20.79 4.73 17.73
N GLU A 250 -19.78 5.34 17.11
CA GLU A 250 -19.72 5.62 15.65
C GLU A 250 -18.85 4.61 14.91
N ILE A 251 -18.26 3.64 15.63
CA ILE A 251 -17.43 2.58 15.08
C ILE A 251 -18.19 1.27 15.17
N LEU A 252 -18.80 0.90 14.09
CA LEU A 252 -19.49 -0.38 13.91
C LEU A 252 -18.57 -1.44 13.29
#